data_0f37ab936d6a467a06f436aab1f773c9
#
_entry.id   0f37ab936d6a467a06f436aab1f773c9
#
_cell.length_a   1.000
_cell.length_b   1.000
_cell.length_c   1.000
_cell.angle_alpha   90.00
_cell.angle_beta   90.00
_cell.angle_gamma   90.00
#
_symmetry.space_group_name_H-M   'P 1'
#
loop_
_entity.id
_entity.type
_entity.pdbx_description
1 polymer ?
#
loop_
_entity_poly.entity_id
_entity_poly.type
_entity_poly.pdbx_seq_one_letter_code
_entity_poly.pdbx_strand_id
1 'polypeptide(L)'
;MTNPISGTNVREILAQTVFGAVGNEAMEDLVRVARIEHFKLPTLLSAAGESPTHLRLVISGHVELVTRHISGSEIVVGHIAAGGWVTWLAVFMTQAPTHDFCISASSSCLALPVKDVQSFCVQYPEIYPMVIRMIGHRMRLLIEWTGQSVLASPVQRMAKLLSVLAQEQNRQTDQNGVTLYVTQARLAS
;
A
#
# COMPACT_ATOMS: atom_id res chain seq x y z
N MET A 1 18.36 -9.86 20.80
CA MET A 1 16.98 -9.84 20.25
C MET A 1 17.14 -9.77 18.75
N THR A 2 17.08 -10.89 18.07
CA THR A 2 17.24 -11.04 16.63
C THR A 2 16.05 -10.42 15.93
N ASN A 3 16.32 -9.48 15.04
CA ASN A 3 15.36 -8.78 14.20
C ASN A 3 14.65 -9.82 13.28
N PRO A 4 13.33 -10.06 13.39
CA PRO A 4 12.66 -11.15 12.66
C PRO A 4 12.61 -10.95 11.14
N ILE A 5 13.10 -9.81 10.61
CA ILE A 5 13.04 -9.46 9.18
C ILE A 5 14.39 -9.67 8.48
N SER A 6 15.48 -9.95 9.21
CA SER A 6 16.81 -10.10 8.62
C SER A 6 17.00 -11.40 7.79
N GLY A 7 16.00 -12.25 7.71
CA GLY A 7 16.00 -13.48 6.91
C GLY A 7 14.91 -13.55 5.83
N THR A 8 14.07 -12.55 5.70
CA THR A 8 13.03 -12.59 4.67
C THR A 8 13.64 -12.31 3.32
N ASN A 9 13.67 -13.32 2.48
CA ASN A 9 14.23 -13.24 1.14
C ASN A 9 13.37 -12.33 0.27
N VAL A 10 13.98 -11.30 -0.32
CA VAL A 10 13.34 -10.38 -1.29
C VAL A 10 12.56 -11.15 -2.35
N ARG A 11 13.10 -12.28 -2.82
CA ARG A 11 12.45 -13.17 -3.78
C ARG A 11 11.12 -13.73 -3.25
N GLU A 12 11.06 -14.14 -1.99
CA GLU A 12 9.85 -14.69 -1.38
C GLU A 12 8.77 -13.62 -1.26
N ILE A 13 9.16 -12.38 -0.91
CA ILE A 13 8.24 -11.25 -0.87
C ILE A 13 7.66 -10.98 -2.25
N LEU A 14 8.51 -10.87 -3.28
CA LEU A 14 8.09 -10.60 -4.65
C LEU A 14 7.23 -11.73 -5.21
N ALA A 15 7.53 -12.99 -4.89
CA ALA A 15 6.75 -14.15 -5.33
C ALA A 15 5.30 -14.15 -4.81
N GLN A 16 5.02 -13.47 -3.71
CA GLN A 16 3.66 -13.32 -3.16
C GLN A 16 2.89 -12.13 -3.76
N THR A 17 3.47 -11.41 -4.72
CA THR A 17 2.88 -10.24 -5.37
C THR A 17 2.49 -10.54 -6.81
N VAL A 18 2.07 -9.51 -7.54
CA VAL A 18 1.81 -9.58 -8.99
C VAL A 18 3.05 -10.02 -9.78
N PHE A 19 4.25 -9.79 -9.23
CA PHE A 19 5.50 -10.22 -9.85
C PHE A 19 5.80 -11.71 -9.65
N GLY A 20 5.07 -12.42 -8.80
CA GLY A 20 5.26 -13.86 -8.58
C GLY A 20 4.95 -14.75 -9.77
N ALA A 21 4.25 -14.23 -10.77
CA ALA A 21 3.89 -14.98 -11.96
C ALA A 21 4.88 -14.83 -13.14
N VAL A 22 5.96 -14.06 -12.97
CA VAL A 22 7.01 -13.92 -13.99
C VAL A 22 7.99 -15.09 -13.95
N GLY A 23 8.70 -15.31 -15.06
CA GLY A 23 9.75 -16.35 -15.15
C GLY A 23 10.92 -16.11 -14.20
N ASN A 24 11.75 -17.14 -14.02
CA ASN A 24 12.88 -17.08 -13.07
C ASN A 24 13.87 -15.96 -13.41
N GLU A 25 14.19 -15.76 -14.69
CA GLU A 25 15.11 -14.70 -15.14
C GLU A 25 14.58 -13.32 -14.79
N ALA A 26 13.31 -13.04 -15.10
CA ALA A 26 12.64 -11.81 -14.75
C ALA A 26 12.61 -11.58 -13.22
N MET A 27 12.38 -12.62 -12.43
CA MET A 27 12.44 -12.54 -10.98
C MET A 27 13.83 -12.16 -10.46
N GLU A 28 14.91 -12.71 -11.03
CA GLU A 28 16.28 -12.35 -10.65
C GLU A 28 16.61 -10.90 -10.96
N ASP A 29 16.11 -10.37 -12.06
CA ASP A 29 16.29 -8.95 -12.42
C ASP A 29 15.63 -8.02 -11.38
N LEU A 30 14.41 -8.35 -10.94
CA LEU A 30 13.73 -7.60 -9.87
C LEU A 30 14.46 -7.70 -8.54
N VAL A 31 14.90 -8.91 -8.15
CA VAL A 31 15.62 -9.13 -6.89
C VAL A 31 16.92 -8.31 -6.85
N ARG A 32 17.61 -8.18 -7.98
CA ARG A 32 18.87 -7.42 -8.07
C ARG A 32 18.70 -5.94 -7.73
N VAL A 33 17.59 -5.32 -8.14
CA VAL A 33 17.32 -3.89 -7.95
C VAL A 33 16.51 -3.58 -6.69
N ALA A 34 15.82 -4.58 -6.14
CA ALA A 34 14.99 -4.43 -4.94
C ALA A 34 15.83 -4.17 -3.68
N ARG A 35 15.31 -3.34 -2.79
CA ARG A 35 15.90 -3.02 -1.48
C ARG A 35 14.84 -3.03 -0.41
N ILE A 36 15.19 -3.47 0.80
CA ILE A 36 14.31 -3.35 1.97
C ILE A 36 14.70 -2.06 2.71
N GLU A 37 13.73 -1.18 2.86
CA GLU A 37 13.84 0.07 3.61
C GLU A 37 13.16 -0.09 4.97
N HIS A 38 13.79 0.44 6.04
CA HIS A 38 13.26 0.44 7.41
C HIS A 38 13.08 1.87 7.89
N PHE A 39 11.91 2.17 8.45
CA PHE A 39 11.53 3.50 8.90
C PHE A 39 11.32 3.48 10.41
N LYS A 40 12.23 4.11 11.17
CA LYS A 40 12.12 4.23 12.63
C LYS A 40 11.11 5.31 13.05
N LEU A 41 10.94 6.34 12.22
CA LEU A 41 10.05 7.47 12.44
C LEU A 41 9.07 7.59 11.27
N PRO A 42 7.91 8.27 11.47
CA PRO A 42 7.01 8.59 10.38
C PRO A 42 7.76 9.36 9.29
N THR A 43 7.60 8.95 8.03
CA THR A 43 8.40 9.50 6.92
C THR A 43 7.52 9.72 5.70
N LEU A 44 7.68 10.86 5.03
CA LEU A 44 7.07 11.12 3.73
C LEU A 44 7.78 10.29 2.65
N LEU A 45 7.07 9.38 2.01
CA LEU A 45 7.59 8.52 0.94
C LEU A 45 7.46 9.16 -0.44
N SER A 46 6.40 9.93 -0.66
CA SER A 46 6.10 10.63 -1.91
C SER A 46 5.15 11.79 -1.63
N ALA A 47 5.46 12.97 -2.13
CA ALA A 47 4.59 14.14 -2.03
C ALA A 47 3.56 14.18 -3.16
N ALA A 48 2.40 14.79 -2.89
CA ALA A 48 1.42 15.13 -3.91
C ALA A 48 2.04 16.04 -4.98
N GLY A 49 1.77 15.76 -6.24
CA GLY A 49 2.31 16.53 -7.37
C GLY A 49 3.75 16.20 -7.76
N GLU A 50 4.47 15.36 -7.02
CA GLU A 50 5.83 14.95 -7.32
C GLU A 50 5.89 13.52 -7.88
N SER A 51 6.71 13.31 -8.92
CA SER A 51 6.89 11.97 -9.46
C SER A 51 7.62 11.05 -8.46
N PRO A 52 7.06 9.89 -8.12
CA PRO A 52 7.69 8.97 -7.17
C PRO A 52 8.99 8.41 -7.75
N THR A 53 9.99 8.24 -6.91
CA THR A 53 11.28 7.62 -7.28
C THR A 53 11.27 6.11 -7.17
N HIS A 54 10.40 5.56 -6.32
CA HIS A 54 10.30 4.12 -6.05
C HIS A 54 8.85 3.65 -6.02
N LEU A 55 8.62 2.47 -6.57
CA LEU A 55 7.45 1.64 -6.27
C LEU A 55 7.73 0.90 -4.98
N ARG A 56 6.83 1.03 -3.98
CA ARG A 56 7.05 0.40 -2.67
C ARG A 56 5.94 -0.56 -2.31
N LEU A 57 6.31 -1.73 -1.78
CA LEU A 57 5.40 -2.68 -1.16
C LEU A 57 5.56 -2.57 0.36
N VAL A 58 4.49 -2.35 1.09
CA VAL A 58 4.51 -2.34 2.56
C VAL A 58 4.71 -3.77 3.06
N ILE A 59 5.80 -4.01 3.83
CA ILE A 59 6.09 -5.30 4.45
C ILE A 59 5.51 -5.32 5.87
N SER A 60 5.73 -4.25 6.62
CA SER A 60 5.20 -4.08 7.98
C SER A 60 4.81 -2.63 8.24
N GLY A 61 3.86 -2.42 9.14
CA GLY A 61 3.28 -1.11 9.39
C GLY A 61 2.21 -0.74 8.36
N HIS A 62 2.04 0.55 8.11
CA HIS A 62 1.07 1.06 7.13
C HIS A 62 1.54 2.39 6.54
N VAL A 63 0.93 2.76 5.42
CA VAL A 63 1.11 4.06 4.77
C VAL A 63 -0.22 4.79 4.77
N GLU A 64 -0.22 6.04 5.21
CA GLU A 64 -1.36 6.96 5.19
C GLU A 64 -1.34 7.78 3.90
N LEU A 65 -2.50 7.93 3.27
CA LEU A 65 -2.74 8.86 2.18
C LEU A 65 -3.28 10.16 2.78
N VAL A 66 -2.49 11.22 2.70
CA VAL A 66 -2.81 12.51 3.33
C VAL A 66 -3.10 13.55 2.26
N THR A 67 -4.22 14.23 2.40
CA THR A 67 -4.55 15.42 1.60
C THR A 67 -4.39 16.66 2.47
N ARG A 68 -3.72 17.67 1.92
CA ARG A 68 -3.59 18.99 2.55
C ARG A 68 -4.58 19.96 1.95
N HIS A 69 -5.38 20.58 2.81
CA HIS A 69 -6.28 21.65 2.41
C HIS A 69 -5.53 23.00 2.38
N ILE A 70 -6.02 23.94 1.59
CA ILE A 70 -5.49 25.32 1.50
C ILE A 70 -5.38 26.01 2.88
N SER A 71 -6.28 25.67 3.83
CA SER A 71 -6.23 26.17 5.21
C SER A 71 -5.10 25.61 6.06
N GLY A 72 -4.28 24.70 5.53
CA GLY A 72 -3.23 24.01 6.27
C GLY A 72 -3.70 22.78 7.07
N SER A 73 -4.99 22.45 7.06
CA SER A 73 -5.49 21.22 7.67
C SER A 73 -5.10 19.98 6.83
N GLU A 74 -4.72 18.91 7.51
CA GLU A 74 -4.40 17.62 6.91
C GLU A 74 -5.52 16.63 7.20
N ILE A 75 -5.91 15.86 6.17
CA ILE A 75 -6.93 14.82 6.29
C ILE A 75 -6.35 13.52 5.75
N VAL A 76 -6.44 12.46 6.54
CA VAL A 76 -6.11 11.11 6.09
C VAL A 76 -7.30 10.56 5.31
N VAL A 77 -7.12 10.37 4.01
CA VAL A 77 -8.16 9.89 3.10
C VAL A 77 -8.11 8.39 2.84
N GLY A 78 -7.06 7.72 3.30
CA GLY A 78 -6.92 6.28 3.15
C GLY A 78 -5.66 5.72 3.81
N HIS A 79 -5.63 4.38 3.89
CA HIS A 79 -4.51 3.63 4.44
C HIS A 79 -4.11 2.50 3.49
N ILE A 80 -2.83 2.21 3.42
CA ILE A 80 -2.27 1.05 2.72
C ILE A 80 -1.59 0.18 3.77
N ALA A 81 -2.17 -0.96 4.04
CA ALA A 81 -1.65 -1.95 4.99
C ALA A 81 -0.52 -2.80 4.38
N ALA A 82 0.09 -3.66 5.20
CA ALA A 82 1.07 -4.65 4.75
C ALA A 82 0.50 -5.50 3.58
N GLY A 83 1.33 -5.74 2.57
CA GLY A 83 0.96 -6.36 1.30
C GLY A 83 0.40 -5.39 0.25
N GLY A 84 0.20 -4.11 0.60
CA GLY A 84 -0.26 -3.08 -0.33
C GLY A 84 0.89 -2.36 -1.04
N TRP A 85 0.68 -2.03 -2.33
CA TRP A 85 1.61 -1.25 -3.12
C TRP A 85 1.34 0.26 -2.99
N VAL A 86 2.40 1.03 -2.80
CA VAL A 86 2.40 2.49 -2.69
C VAL A 86 2.87 3.09 -4.02
N THR A 87 2.23 4.16 -4.48
CA THR A 87 2.59 4.91 -5.71
C THR A 87 2.46 4.16 -7.04
N TRP A 88 1.92 2.94 -7.04
CA TRP A 88 1.83 2.11 -8.23
C TRP A 88 1.08 2.77 -9.42
N LEU A 89 0.01 3.55 -9.14
CA LEU A 89 -0.69 4.33 -10.19
C LEU A 89 0.25 5.32 -10.88
N ALA A 90 0.99 6.10 -10.09
CA ALA A 90 1.92 7.09 -10.63
C ALA A 90 3.04 6.45 -11.47
N VAL A 91 3.49 5.24 -11.08
CA VAL A 91 4.51 4.49 -11.83
C VAL A 91 4.01 4.06 -13.22
N PHE A 92 2.79 3.51 -13.29
CA PHE A 92 2.25 2.99 -14.55
C PHE A 92 1.51 4.04 -15.39
N MET A 93 0.95 5.09 -14.78
CA MET A 93 0.22 6.15 -15.48
C MET A 93 1.06 7.36 -15.84
N THR A 94 2.33 7.43 -15.40
CA THR A 94 3.24 8.58 -15.61
C THR A 94 2.69 9.91 -15.08
N GLN A 95 1.76 9.84 -14.12
CA GLN A 95 1.16 11.01 -13.47
C GLN A 95 1.61 11.07 -12.02
N ALA A 96 1.86 12.28 -11.53
CA ALA A 96 2.15 12.50 -10.12
C ALA A 96 0.96 12.09 -9.23
N PRO A 97 1.20 11.58 -8.02
CA PRO A 97 0.14 11.25 -7.08
C PRO A 97 -0.60 12.51 -6.63
N THR A 98 -1.88 12.36 -6.31
CA THR A 98 -2.74 13.45 -5.82
C THR A 98 -2.71 13.63 -4.31
N HIS A 99 -2.05 12.72 -3.60
CA HIS A 99 -1.96 12.67 -2.14
C HIS A 99 -0.52 12.48 -1.70
N ASP A 100 -0.20 12.94 -0.51
CA ASP A 100 1.04 12.58 0.17
C ASP A 100 0.95 11.14 0.68
N PHE A 101 2.03 10.39 0.60
CA PHE A 101 2.15 9.04 1.16
C PHE A 101 3.10 9.06 2.33
N CYS A 102 2.57 8.94 3.55
CA CYS A 102 3.32 8.99 4.80
C CYS A 102 3.37 7.59 5.44
N ILE A 103 4.56 7.01 5.57
CA ILE A 103 4.72 5.72 6.24
C ILE A 103 4.78 5.92 7.76
N SER A 104 4.15 5.01 8.51
CA SER A 104 4.15 5.01 9.96
C SER A 104 5.54 4.66 10.53
N ALA A 105 5.78 5.02 11.81
CA ALA A 105 6.98 4.61 12.53
C ALA A 105 7.07 3.08 12.65
N SER A 106 8.29 2.56 12.84
CA SER A 106 8.59 1.13 13.02
C SER A 106 8.07 0.25 11.88
N SER A 107 8.10 0.78 10.66
CA SER A 107 7.61 0.13 9.43
C SER A 107 8.75 -0.29 8.52
N SER A 108 8.43 -1.15 7.56
CA SER A 108 9.36 -1.54 6.49
C SER A 108 8.65 -1.69 5.15
N CYS A 109 9.37 -1.40 4.07
CA CYS A 109 8.94 -1.56 2.70
C CYS A 109 9.99 -2.28 1.86
N LEU A 110 9.53 -3.03 0.85
CA LEU A 110 10.35 -3.38 -0.30
C LEU A 110 10.24 -2.24 -1.31
N ALA A 111 11.37 -1.67 -1.71
CA ALA A 111 11.46 -0.57 -2.66
C ALA A 111 12.09 -1.05 -3.98
N LEU A 112 11.46 -0.70 -5.09
CA LEU A 112 11.92 -0.92 -6.45
C LEU A 112 12.04 0.45 -7.14
N PRO A 113 13.21 0.84 -7.70
CA PRO A 113 13.34 2.10 -8.43
C PRO A 113 12.37 2.13 -9.62
N VAL A 114 11.65 3.25 -9.80
CA VAL A 114 10.63 3.39 -10.85
C VAL A 114 11.19 3.10 -12.24
N LYS A 115 12.40 3.61 -12.53
CA LYS A 115 13.05 3.41 -13.83
C LYS A 115 13.30 1.92 -14.13
N ASP A 116 13.72 1.16 -13.11
CA ASP A 116 13.98 -0.26 -13.26
C ASP A 116 12.67 -1.04 -13.45
N VAL A 117 11.60 -0.67 -12.72
CA VAL A 117 10.26 -1.26 -12.93
C VAL A 117 9.74 -0.97 -14.34
N GLN A 118 9.91 0.25 -14.84
CA GLN A 118 9.49 0.60 -16.20
C GLN A 118 10.28 -0.16 -17.25
N SER A 119 11.61 -0.25 -17.12
CA SER A 119 12.47 -1.05 -18.01
C SER A 119 12.11 -2.54 -17.96
N PHE A 120 11.85 -3.06 -16.76
CA PHE A 120 11.37 -4.42 -16.54
C PHE A 120 10.05 -4.70 -17.28
N CYS A 121 9.07 -3.80 -17.21
CA CYS A 121 7.79 -3.96 -17.92
C CYS A 121 7.93 -3.94 -19.45
N VAL A 122 8.93 -3.22 -19.98
CA VAL A 122 9.26 -3.23 -21.41
C VAL A 122 9.90 -4.56 -21.82
N GLN A 123 10.81 -5.07 -20.98
CA GLN A 123 11.55 -6.30 -21.24
C GLN A 123 10.66 -7.56 -21.07
N TYR A 124 9.74 -7.53 -20.11
CA TYR A 124 8.85 -8.64 -19.73
C TYR A 124 7.38 -8.23 -19.82
N PRO A 125 6.84 -8.02 -21.04
CA PRO A 125 5.49 -7.48 -21.23
C PRO A 125 4.38 -8.41 -20.72
N GLU A 126 4.65 -9.66 -20.44
CA GLU A 126 3.74 -10.61 -19.81
C GLU A 126 3.28 -10.19 -18.40
N ILE A 127 3.93 -9.19 -17.77
CA ILE A 127 3.49 -8.62 -16.49
C ILE A 127 2.21 -7.79 -16.63
N TYR A 128 1.95 -7.16 -17.79
CA TYR A 128 0.83 -6.24 -17.94
C TYR A 128 -0.55 -6.85 -17.66
N PRO A 129 -0.90 -8.07 -18.07
CA PRO A 129 -2.18 -8.68 -17.69
C PRO A 129 -2.38 -8.79 -16.19
N MET A 130 -1.30 -8.97 -15.42
CA MET A 130 -1.35 -9.07 -13.96
C MET A 130 -1.51 -7.71 -13.30
N VAL A 131 -0.82 -6.70 -13.81
CA VAL A 131 -1.00 -5.29 -13.41
C VAL A 131 -2.43 -4.85 -13.70
N ILE A 132 -2.97 -5.16 -14.87
CA ILE A 132 -4.37 -4.84 -15.24
C ILE A 132 -5.37 -5.51 -14.29
N ARG A 133 -5.18 -6.78 -13.94
CA ARG A 133 -6.04 -7.47 -12.96
C ARG A 133 -5.98 -6.83 -11.58
N MET A 134 -4.79 -6.44 -11.13
CA MET A 134 -4.60 -5.73 -9.85
C MET A 134 -5.34 -4.39 -9.86
N ILE A 135 -5.20 -3.60 -10.93
CA ILE A 135 -5.90 -2.33 -11.10
C ILE A 135 -7.41 -2.53 -11.13
N GLY A 136 -7.88 -3.47 -11.94
CA GLY A 136 -9.30 -3.80 -12.08
C GLY A 136 -9.92 -4.25 -10.76
N HIS A 137 -9.22 -5.07 -9.98
CA HIS A 137 -9.67 -5.48 -8.65
C HIS A 137 -9.81 -4.28 -7.70
N ARG A 138 -8.82 -3.39 -7.66
CA ARG A 138 -8.87 -2.18 -6.82
C ARG A 138 -9.96 -1.22 -7.27
N MET A 139 -10.15 -1.04 -8.57
CA MET A 139 -11.22 -0.22 -9.12
C MET A 139 -12.61 -0.78 -8.76
N ARG A 140 -12.79 -2.10 -8.84
CA ARG A 140 -14.03 -2.74 -8.39
C ARG A 140 -14.32 -2.47 -6.92
N LEU A 141 -13.33 -2.65 -6.05
CA LEU A 141 -13.48 -2.35 -4.62
C LEU A 141 -13.83 -0.88 -4.36
N LEU A 142 -13.23 0.05 -5.11
CA LEU A 142 -13.55 1.47 -5.00
C LEU A 142 -14.98 1.78 -5.42
N ILE A 143 -15.47 1.19 -6.51
CA ILE A 143 -16.85 1.34 -6.99
C ILE A 143 -17.83 0.76 -5.96
N GLU A 144 -17.58 -0.44 -5.45
CA GLU A 144 -18.39 -1.06 -4.41
C GLU A 144 -18.44 -0.19 -3.15
N TRP A 145 -17.30 0.34 -2.72
CA TRP A 145 -17.20 1.22 -1.55
C TRP A 145 -17.94 2.54 -1.77
N THR A 146 -17.78 3.18 -2.94
CA THR A 146 -18.46 4.43 -3.28
C THR A 146 -19.97 4.23 -3.31
N GLY A 147 -20.46 3.19 -3.99
CA GLY A 147 -21.89 2.89 -4.05
C GLY A 147 -22.49 2.65 -2.66
N GLN A 148 -21.82 1.91 -1.81
CA GLN A 148 -22.27 1.67 -0.44
C GLN A 148 -22.19 2.92 0.45
N SER A 149 -21.17 3.77 0.26
CA SER A 149 -21.01 5.00 1.06
C SER A 149 -22.09 6.04 0.78
N VAL A 150 -22.59 6.10 -0.46
CA VAL A 150 -23.70 7.01 -0.86
C VAL A 150 -25.04 6.54 -0.30
N LEU A 151 -25.28 5.23 -0.25
CA LEU A 151 -26.57 4.65 0.16
C LEU A 151 -26.62 4.31 1.66
N ALA A 152 -25.49 4.19 2.33
CA ALA A 152 -25.43 3.79 3.72
C ALA A 152 -25.76 4.93 4.69
N SER A 153 -26.54 4.64 5.73
CA SER A 153 -26.74 5.54 6.85
C SER A 153 -25.42 5.79 7.61
N PRO A 154 -25.29 6.88 8.40
CA PRO A 154 -24.11 7.12 9.22
C PRO A 154 -23.71 5.93 10.11
N VAL A 155 -24.71 5.24 10.68
CA VAL A 155 -24.50 4.05 11.52
C VAL A 155 -23.92 2.89 10.71
N GLN A 156 -24.42 2.65 9.51
CA GLN A 156 -23.91 1.61 8.61
C GLN A 156 -22.48 1.91 8.14
N ARG A 157 -22.17 3.18 7.84
CA ARG A 157 -20.80 3.61 7.50
C ARG A 157 -19.84 3.37 8.65
N MET A 158 -20.24 3.72 9.88
CA MET A 158 -19.45 3.47 11.09
C MET A 158 -19.23 1.98 11.32
N ALA A 159 -20.29 1.17 11.24
CA ALA A 159 -20.18 -0.30 11.42
C ALA A 159 -19.23 -0.92 10.40
N LYS A 160 -19.28 -0.47 9.15
CA LYS A 160 -18.38 -0.94 8.08
C LYS A 160 -16.93 -0.52 8.32
N LEU A 161 -16.70 0.74 8.71
CA LEU A 161 -15.36 1.22 9.07
C LEU A 161 -14.76 0.37 10.20
N LEU A 162 -15.53 0.11 11.26
CA LEU A 162 -15.09 -0.73 12.37
C LEU A 162 -14.80 -2.17 11.91
N SER A 163 -15.60 -2.72 10.99
CA SER A 163 -15.37 -4.06 10.43
C SER A 163 -14.07 -4.14 9.63
N VAL A 164 -13.77 -3.12 8.81
CA VAL A 164 -12.52 -3.05 8.05
C VAL A 164 -11.33 -2.94 8.99
N LEU A 165 -11.39 -2.04 9.98
CA LEU A 165 -10.33 -1.89 10.98
C LEU A 165 -10.13 -3.17 11.80
N ALA A 166 -11.20 -3.89 12.12
CA ALA A 166 -11.12 -5.19 12.78
C ALA A 166 -10.40 -6.23 11.91
N GLN A 167 -10.69 -6.28 10.62
CA GLN A 167 -10.00 -7.20 9.70
C GLN A 167 -8.52 -6.85 9.52
N GLU A 168 -8.18 -5.57 9.45
CA GLU A 168 -6.79 -5.12 9.37
C GLU A 168 -5.99 -5.43 10.64
N GLN A 169 -6.60 -5.27 11.81
CA GLN A 169 -5.98 -5.55 13.12
C GLN A 169 -6.05 -7.03 13.50
N ASN A 170 -6.97 -7.81 12.92
CA ASN A 170 -7.27 -9.20 13.29
C ASN A 170 -6.21 -10.24 12.85
N ARG A 171 -5.11 -9.84 12.24
CA ARG A 171 -3.95 -10.71 12.03
C ARG A 171 -3.21 -11.08 13.34
N GLN A 172 -3.71 -10.62 14.51
CA GLN A 172 -3.20 -10.90 15.86
C GLN A 172 -4.33 -11.27 16.85
N THR A 173 -5.26 -12.14 16.51
CA THR A 173 -6.45 -12.37 17.35
C THR A 173 -6.30 -13.56 18.28
N ASP A 174 -6.63 -13.33 19.57
CA ASP A 174 -7.00 -14.34 20.55
C ASP A 174 -8.50 -14.70 20.40
N GLN A 175 -8.90 -15.91 20.84
CA GLN A 175 -10.20 -16.53 20.55
C GLN A 175 -11.44 -15.79 21.10
N ASN A 176 -11.32 -14.64 21.76
CA ASN A 176 -12.40 -13.95 22.49
C ASN A 176 -12.84 -12.59 21.94
N GLY A 177 -12.44 -12.21 20.73
CA GLY A 177 -12.86 -10.94 20.12
C GLY A 177 -11.70 -10.06 19.69
N VAL A 178 -12.02 -8.97 18.94
CA VAL A 178 -11.05 -8.00 18.44
C VAL A 178 -11.18 -6.71 19.24
N THR A 179 -10.11 -6.29 19.92
CA THR A 179 -10.05 -4.97 20.54
C THR A 179 -9.50 -3.96 19.55
N LEU A 180 -10.29 -2.94 19.21
CA LEU A 180 -9.91 -1.88 18.30
C LEU A 180 -9.44 -0.65 19.08
N TYR A 181 -8.23 -0.17 18.81
CA TYR A 181 -7.74 1.11 19.27
C TYR A 181 -7.94 2.17 18.16
N VAL A 182 -8.99 3.00 18.31
CA VAL A 182 -9.37 4.00 17.31
C VAL A 182 -9.53 5.35 17.97
N THR A 183 -8.90 6.39 17.43
CA THR A 183 -9.11 7.76 17.90
C THR A 183 -10.41 8.35 17.36
N GLN A 184 -11.03 9.30 18.06
CA GLN A 184 -12.22 10.01 17.57
C GLN A 184 -11.98 10.70 16.22
N ALA A 185 -10.79 11.27 16.01
CA ALA A 185 -10.40 11.88 14.74
C ALA A 185 -10.43 10.88 13.58
N ARG A 186 -10.04 9.61 13.82
CA ARG A 186 -10.06 8.54 12.82
C ARG A 186 -11.47 8.01 12.54
N LEU A 187 -12.41 8.18 13.47
CA LEU A 187 -13.82 7.81 13.28
C LEU A 187 -14.61 8.92 12.58
N ALA A 188 -14.12 10.15 12.61
CA ALA A 188 -14.78 11.33 12.04
C ALA A 188 -14.32 11.65 10.59
N SER A 189 -13.26 11.01 10.10
CA SER A 189 -12.77 11.11 8.72
C SER A 189 -13.44 10.07 7.82
#